data_0b0c64ac24e944a245f674765aa00bab
#
_entry.id   0b0c64ac24e944a245f674765aa00bab
#
_cell.length_a   1.000
_cell.length_b   1.000
_cell.length_c   1.000
_cell.angle_alpha   90.00
_cell.angle_beta   90.00
_cell.angle_gamma   90.00
#
_symmetry.space_group_name_H-M   'P 1'
#
loop_
_entity.id
_entity.type
_entity.pdbx_description
1 polymer ?
#
loop_
_entity_poly.entity_id
_entity_poly.type
_entity_poly.pdbx_seq_one_letter_code
_entity_poly.pdbx_strand_id
1 'polypeptide(L)'
;MQELTFETILRLPQMELKKRLKAELKSRGYHITDKPGYLYAGGTIPVLLVAHMDTVHRQPVEQICYSADGAVTMSPQGIGGDDRCGVWMILQILRTAKCHVLFCECRGKEIHKRSCAAAGKLHRRA
;
A
#
# COMPACT_ATOMS: atom_id res chain seq x y z
N MET A 1 -3.52 10.64 15.98
CA MET A 1 -3.77 9.62 14.94
C MET A 1 -2.84 8.43 15.19
N GLN A 2 -3.38 7.23 15.17
CA GLN A 2 -2.55 6.04 15.39
C GLN A 2 -1.61 5.80 14.22
N GLU A 3 -0.37 5.43 14.54
CA GLU A 3 0.61 5.09 13.52
C GLU A 3 0.19 3.84 12.75
N LEU A 4 0.48 3.81 11.45
CA LEU A 4 0.27 2.64 10.61
C LEU A 4 1.38 1.63 10.86
N THR A 5 1.15 0.71 11.78
CA THR A 5 2.09 -0.38 12.06
C THR A 5 1.95 -1.48 11.01
N PHE A 6 2.94 -2.36 10.95
CA PHE A 6 2.92 -3.52 10.07
C PHE A 6 1.66 -4.38 10.30
N GLU A 7 1.32 -4.65 11.55
CA GLU A 7 0.10 -5.43 11.88
C GLU A 7 -1.17 -4.72 11.42
N THR A 8 -1.26 -3.41 11.63
CA THR A 8 -2.42 -2.63 11.20
C THR A 8 -2.60 -2.71 9.69
N ILE A 9 -1.52 -2.59 8.94
CA ILE A 9 -1.54 -2.71 7.47
C ILE A 9 -2.03 -4.10 7.04
N LEU A 10 -1.62 -5.15 7.72
CA LEU A 10 -2.07 -6.51 7.43
C LEU A 10 -3.55 -6.72 7.75
N ARG A 11 -4.07 -6.09 8.79
CA ARG A 11 -5.43 -6.32 9.31
C ARG A 11 -6.51 -5.48 8.64
N LEU A 12 -6.18 -4.30 8.13
CA LEU A 12 -7.19 -3.38 7.61
C LEU A 12 -7.83 -3.90 6.32
N PRO A 13 -9.17 -3.79 6.20
CA PRO A 13 -9.84 -3.97 4.91
C PRO A 13 -9.30 -2.97 3.89
N GLN A 14 -9.38 -3.32 2.62
CA GLN A 14 -8.79 -2.53 1.53
C GLN A 14 -9.25 -1.07 1.54
N MET A 15 -10.54 -0.81 1.71
CA MET A 15 -11.06 0.56 1.69
C MET A 15 -10.55 1.37 2.87
N GLU A 16 -10.48 0.76 4.05
CA GLU A 16 -9.95 1.41 5.25
C GLU A 16 -8.44 1.67 5.12
N LEU A 17 -7.71 0.72 4.54
CA LEU A 17 -6.29 0.90 4.29
C LEU A 17 -6.04 2.08 3.35
N LYS A 18 -6.82 2.19 2.27
CA LYS A 18 -6.70 3.31 1.33
C LYS A 18 -6.89 4.66 2.03
N LYS A 19 -7.92 4.76 2.89
CA LYS A 19 -8.18 5.98 3.66
C LYS A 19 -7.02 6.32 4.60
N ARG A 20 -6.48 5.32 5.28
CA ARG A 20 -5.37 5.50 6.22
C ARG A 20 -4.08 5.90 5.49
N LEU A 21 -3.81 5.29 4.34
CA LEU A 21 -2.66 5.66 3.51
C LEU A 21 -2.78 7.09 2.98
N LYS A 22 -3.97 7.48 2.55
CA LYS A 22 -4.23 8.85 2.11
C LYS A 22 -3.93 9.86 3.22
N ALA A 23 -4.42 9.59 4.43
CA ALA A 23 -4.19 10.46 5.59
C ALA A 23 -2.71 10.52 5.94
N GLU A 24 -2.01 9.40 5.91
CA GLU A 24 -0.58 9.32 6.20
C GLU A 24 0.25 10.12 5.20
N LEU A 25 -0.05 9.98 3.91
CA LEU A 25 0.64 10.72 2.85
C LEU A 25 0.37 12.22 2.95
N LYS A 26 -0.86 12.63 3.25
CA LYS A 26 -1.17 14.05 3.48
C LYS A 26 -0.38 14.64 4.63
N SER A 27 -0.23 13.88 5.72
CA SER A 27 0.52 14.34 6.88
C SER A 27 2.01 14.52 6.57
N ARG A 28 2.51 13.84 5.56
CA ARG A 28 3.90 13.95 5.09
C ARG A 28 4.10 15.01 3.99
N GLY A 29 3.06 15.77 3.65
CA GLY A 29 3.14 16.86 2.67
C GLY A 29 3.00 16.45 1.21
N TYR A 30 2.43 15.29 0.93
CA TYR A 30 2.20 14.84 -0.43
C TYR A 30 0.94 15.43 -1.02
N HIS A 31 0.96 15.74 -2.32
CA HIS A 31 -0.24 15.96 -3.12
C HIS A 31 -0.79 14.62 -3.57
N ILE A 32 -2.07 14.39 -3.33
CA ILE A 32 -2.67 13.08 -3.50
C ILE A 32 -3.68 13.09 -4.63
N THR A 33 -3.61 12.07 -5.49
CA THR A 33 -4.63 11.76 -6.49
C THR A 33 -5.33 10.47 -6.03
N ASP A 34 -6.57 10.59 -5.60
CA ASP A 34 -7.40 9.48 -5.13
C ASP A 34 -8.46 9.19 -6.18
N LYS A 35 -8.33 8.07 -6.88
CA LYS A 35 -9.24 7.65 -7.94
C LYS A 35 -9.68 6.20 -7.70
N PRO A 36 -10.85 5.78 -8.25
CA PRO A 36 -11.18 4.37 -8.26
C PRO A 36 -10.05 3.57 -8.91
N GLY A 37 -9.56 2.57 -8.20
CA GLY A 37 -8.50 1.71 -8.70
C GLY A 37 -7.10 2.06 -8.23
N TYR A 38 -6.85 3.29 -7.74
CA TYR A 38 -5.51 3.63 -7.27
C TYR A 38 -5.48 4.85 -6.34
N LEU A 39 -4.36 4.97 -5.63
CA LEU A 39 -3.99 6.13 -4.84
C LEU A 39 -2.56 6.51 -5.25
N TYR A 40 -2.40 7.71 -5.79
CA TYR A 40 -1.09 8.20 -6.26
C TYR A 40 -0.66 9.42 -5.47
N ALA A 41 0.64 9.52 -5.20
CA ALA A 41 1.21 10.71 -4.58
C ALA A 41 2.56 11.01 -5.24
N GLY A 42 2.71 12.24 -5.71
CA GLY A 42 3.94 12.69 -6.37
C GLY A 42 4.98 13.16 -5.37
N GLY A 43 6.20 12.65 -5.49
CA GLY A 43 7.35 13.05 -4.68
C GLY A 43 8.34 13.91 -5.45
N THR A 44 9.57 13.98 -4.93
CA THR A 44 10.65 14.78 -5.53
C THR A 44 11.75 13.92 -6.15
N ILE A 45 11.88 12.67 -5.73
CA ILE A 45 12.87 11.73 -6.25
C ILE A 45 12.27 11.00 -7.46
N PRO A 46 12.99 10.90 -8.59
CA PRO A 46 12.45 10.30 -9.83
C PRO A 46 12.43 8.77 -9.77
N VAL A 47 11.78 8.24 -8.75
CA VAL A 47 11.56 6.80 -8.54
C VAL A 47 10.09 6.62 -8.19
N LEU A 48 9.40 5.68 -8.83
CA LEU A 48 8.03 5.33 -8.52
C LEU A 48 8.00 4.01 -7.77
N LEU A 49 7.50 4.05 -6.54
CA LEU A 49 7.30 2.86 -5.72
C LEU A 49 5.84 2.40 -5.88
N VAL A 50 5.64 1.14 -6.20
CA VAL A 50 4.31 0.58 -6.48
C VAL A 50 4.03 -0.61 -5.58
N ALA A 51 2.84 -0.64 -5.01
CA ALA A 51 2.33 -1.80 -4.27
C ALA A 51 0.82 -1.89 -4.47
N HIS A 52 0.26 -3.10 -4.39
CA HIS A 52 -1.19 -3.24 -4.42
C HIS A 52 -1.75 -3.45 -3.00
N MET A 53 -2.97 -2.96 -2.77
CA MET A 53 -3.61 -2.99 -1.46
C MET A 53 -4.52 -4.20 -1.28
N ASP A 54 -4.98 -4.78 -2.38
CA ASP A 54 -5.87 -5.94 -2.36
C ASP A 54 -5.13 -7.21 -1.96
N THR A 55 -5.89 -8.14 -1.42
CA THR A 55 -5.39 -9.48 -1.10
C THR A 55 -6.36 -10.51 -1.67
N VAL A 56 -5.88 -11.75 -1.81
CA VAL A 56 -6.74 -12.85 -2.29
C VAL A 56 -7.68 -13.37 -1.21
N HIS A 57 -7.55 -12.89 0.02
CA HIS A 57 -8.33 -13.37 1.16
C HIS A 57 -9.64 -12.62 1.29
N ARG A 58 -10.73 -13.37 1.52
CA ARG A 58 -12.07 -12.80 1.67
C ARG A 58 -12.32 -12.22 3.05
N GLN A 59 -11.54 -12.65 4.04
CA GLN A 59 -11.71 -12.23 5.43
C GLN A 59 -10.48 -11.45 5.89
N PRO A 60 -10.66 -10.47 6.79
CA PRO A 60 -9.53 -9.78 7.39
C PRO A 60 -8.66 -10.75 8.19
N VAL A 61 -7.38 -10.40 8.31
CA VAL A 61 -6.44 -11.14 9.16
C VAL A 61 -6.81 -10.89 10.63
N GLU A 62 -7.20 -11.93 11.34
CA GLU A 62 -7.59 -11.83 12.75
C GLU A 62 -6.44 -12.18 13.67
N GLN A 63 -5.71 -13.24 13.34
CA GLN A 63 -4.63 -13.74 14.18
C GLN A 63 -3.30 -13.70 13.43
N ILE A 64 -2.30 -13.07 14.04
CA ILE A 64 -0.96 -12.99 13.48
C ILE A 64 0.00 -13.73 14.43
N CYS A 65 0.69 -14.70 13.89
CA CYS A 65 1.65 -15.52 14.65
C CYS A 65 3.07 -15.18 14.19
N TYR A 66 3.98 -15.13 15.15
CA TYR A 66 5.39 -14.84 14.90
C TYR A 66 6.26 -16.03 15.30
N SER A 67 7.36 -16.22 14.59
CA SER A 67 8.39 -17.16 15.04
C SER A 67 9.05 -16.64 16.33
N ALA A 68 9.79 -17.51 17.04
CA ALA A 68 10.42 -17.14 18.29
C ALA A 68 11.40 -15.97 18.15
N ASP A 69 12.07 -15.84 17.01
CA ASP A 69 13.00 -14.75 16.71
C ASP A 69 12.34 -13.55 16.02
N GLY A 70 11.02 -13.61 15.75
CA GLY A 70 10.29 -12.56 15.08
C GLY A 70 10.53 -12.44 13.56
N ALA A 71 11.35 -13.32 12.99
CA ALA A 71 11.72 -13.23 11.58
C ALA A 71 10.63 -13.74 10.62
N VAL A 72 9.74 -14.61 11.10
CA VAL A 72 8.66 -15.19 10.29
C VAL A 72 7.32 -14.81 10.89
N THR A 73 6.41 -14.38 10.04
CA THR A 73 5.05 -13.99 10.39
C THR A 73 4.07 -14.80 9.57
N MET A 74 3.03 -15.31 10.20
CA MET A 74 1.99 -16.09 9.53
C MET A 74 0.61 -15.85 10.13
N SER A 75 -0.43 -16.23 9.40
CA SER A 75 -1.80 -16.22 9.90
C SER A 75 -2.56 -17.42 9.36
N PRO A 76 -3.38 -18.10 10.19
CA PRO A 76 -4.24 -19.18 9.73
C PRO A 76 -5.27 -18.72 8.67
N GLN A 77 -5.66 -17.44 8.70
CA GLN A 77 -6.58 -16.86 7.73
C GLN A 77 -5.89 -16.43 6.43
N GLY A 78 -4.56 -16.58 6.35
CA GLY A 78 -3.74 -16.01 5.30
C GLY A 78 -3.27 -14.61 5.67
N ILE A 79 -1.97 -14.36 5.55
CA ILE A 79 -1.35 -13.11 6.01
C ILE A 79 -1.56 -11.93 5.08
N GLY A 80 -1.76 -12.19 3.77
CA GLY A 80 -1.93 -11.12 2.79
C GLY A 80 -0.67 -10.30 2.54
N GLY A 81 0.51 -10.87 2.81
CA GLY A 81 1.78 -10.17 2.63
C GLY A 81 2.07 -9.76 1.20
N ASP A 82 1.44 -10.40 0.23
CA ASP A 82 1.47 -10.00 -1.16
C ASP A 82 0.19 -9.15 -1.44
N ASP A 83 0.18 -7.81 -1.46
CA ASP A 83 1.42 -7.01 -1.35
C ASP A 83 1.40 -6.05 -0.15
N ARG A 84 0.75 -6.44 0.96
CA ARG A 84 0.70 -5.60 2.17
C ARG A 84 2.09 -5.37 2.77
N CYS A 85 3.01 -6.33 2.60
CA CYS A 85 4.41 -6.13 2.96
C CYS A 85 5.04 -5.02 2.12
N GLY A 86 4.72 -4.97 0.82
CA GLY A 86 5.18 -3.91 -0.06
C GLY A 86 4.67 -2.54 0.35
N VAL A 87 3.39 -2.45 0.77
CA VAL A 87 2.81 -1.22 1.32
C VAL A 87 3.62 -0.73 2.52
N TRP A 88 3.91 -1.62 3.46
CA TRP A 88 4.68 -1.26 4.65
C TRP A 88 6.10 -0.83 4.30
N MET A 89 6.77 -1.55 3.40
CA MET A 89 8.13 -1.21 2.96
C MET A 89 8.18 0.17 2.32
N ILE A 90 7.20 0.52 1.48
CA ILE A 90 7.11 1.85 0.87
C ILE A 90 7.03 2.92 1.97
N LEU A 91 6.17 2.75 2.96
CA LEU A 91 6.05 3.72 4.05
C LEU A 91 7.36 3.89 4.81
N GLN A 92 8.16 2.83 4.97
CA GLN A 92 9.48 2.93 5.60
C GLN A 92 10.46 3.72 4.72
N ILE A 93 10.47 3.46 3.42
CA ILE A 93 11.33 4.19 2.47
C ILE A 93 10.98 5.68 2.46
N LEU A 94 9.71 6.03 2.51
CA LEU A 94 9.25 7.42 2.49
C LEU A 94 9.66 8.23 3.73
N ARG A 95 10.17 7.59 4.77
CA ARG A 95 10.73 8.29 5.92
C ARG A 95 12.01 9.05 5.59
N THR A 96 12.77 8.56 4.61
CA THR A 96 14.08 9.12 4.24
C THR A 96 14.15 9.60 2.81
N ALA A 97 13.22 9.19 1.94
CA ALA A 97 13.25 9.50 0.52
C ALA A 97 11.84 9.84 0.03
N LYS A 98 11.63 11.03 -0.50
CA LYS A 98 10.32 11.46 -1.00
C LYS A 98 10.11 11.01 -2.45
N CYS A 99 9.97 9.71 -2.62
CA CYS A 99 9.70 9.09 -3.91
C CYS A 99 8.24 9.29 -4.34
N HIS A 100 7.97 9.13 -5.64
CA HIS A 100 6.60 8.98 -6.10
C HIS A 100 6.06 7.64 -5.61
N VAL A 101 4.77 7.56 -5.31
CA VAL A 101 4.17 6.33 -4.80
C VAL A 101 2.81 6.07 -5.45
N LEU A 102 2.55 4.80 -5.75
CA LEU A 102 1.27 4.34 -6.28
C LEU A 102 0.83 3.10 -5.50
N PHE A 103 -0.35 3.20 -4.90
CA PHE A 103 -1.02 2.07 -4.27
C PHE A 103 -2.20 1.68 -5.15
N CYS A 104 -2.21 0.46 -5.67
CA CYS A 104 -3.22 -0.03 -6.59
C CYS A 104 -4.31 -0.84 -5.89
N GLU A 105 -5.52 -0.77 -6.42
CA GLU A 105 -6.63 -1.64 -6.05
C GLU A 105 -6.84 -2.63 -7.20
N CYS A 106 -6.23 -3.79 -7.13
CA CYS A 106 -6.31 -4.78 -8.20
C CYS A 106 -7.47 -5.74 -7.95
N ARG A 107 -8.63 -5.48 -8.57
CA ARG A 107 -9.81 -6.34 -8.44
C ARG A 107 -9.98 -7.28 -9.63
N GLY A 108 -8.91 -7.59 -10.35
CA GLY A 108 -8.92 -8.42 -11.53
C GLY A 108 -7.95 -7.89 -12.56
N LYS A 109 -7.71 -8.68 -13.60
CA LYS A 109 -6.70 -8.34 -14.62
C LYS A 109 -6.93 -6.99 -15.28
N GLU A 110 -8.19 -6.65 -15.54
CA GLU A 110 -8.54 -5.41 -16.25
C GLU A 110 -8.27 -4.17 -15.39
N ILE A 111 -8.66 -4.21 -14.13
CA ILE A 111 -8.41 -3.11 -13.19
C ILE A 111 -6.90 -2.94 -12.97
N HIS A 112 -6.17 -4.04 -12.84
CA HIS A 112 -4.71 -4.01 -12.71
C HIS A 112 -4.07 -3.33 -13.93
N LYS A 113 -4.50 -3.66 -15.14
CA LYS A 113 -4.01 -3.01 -16.36
C LYS A 113 -4.29 -1.51 -16.36
N ARG A 114 -5.49 -1.10 -15.94
CA ARG A 114 -5.85 0.32 -15.84
C ARG A 114 -4.98 1.06 -14.83
N SER A 115 -4.74 0.46 -13.68
CA SER A 115 -3.89 1.05 -12.65
C SER A 115 -2.45 1.21 -13.13
N CYS A 116 -1.91 0.20 -13.80
CA CYS A 116 -0.57 0.26 -14.37
C CYS A 116 -0.46 1.30 -15.48
N ALA A 117 -1.48 1.40 -16.33
CA ALA A 117 -1.53 2.42 -17.38
C ALA A 117 -1.59 3.83 -16.79
N ALA A 118 -2.41 4.02 -15.73
CA ALA A 118 -2.50 5.30 -15.03
C ALA A 118 -1.17 5.68 -14.39
N ALA A 119 -0.47 4.72 -13.77
CA ALA A 119 0.85 4.93 -13.20
C ALA A 119 1.85 5.42 -14.25
N GLY A 120 1.86 4.79 -15.43
CA GLY A 120 2.73 5.20 -16.53
C GLY A 120 2.46 6.63 -16.99
N LYS A 121 1.20 7.01 -17.11
CA LYS A 121 0.82 8.37 -17.49
C LYS A 121 1.21 9.40 -16.43
N LEU A 122 0.95 9.12 -15.17
CA LEU A 122 1.25 10.02 -14.07
C LEU A 122 2.77 10.21 -13.92
N HIS A 123 3.52 9.15 -14.05
CA HIS A 123 4.99 9.21 -13.95
C HIS A 123 5.60 10.04 -15.08
N ARG A 124 5.07 9.91 -16.32
CA ARG A 124 5.55 10.71 -17.46
C ARG A 124 5.26 12.20 -17.30
N ARG A 125 4.17 12.56 -16.61
CA ARG A 125 3.80 13.96 -16.35
C ARG A 125 4.58 14.58 -15.21
N ALA A 126 5.09 13.75 -14.33
CA ALA A 126 5.90 14.20 -13.20
C ALA A 126 7.33 14.51 -13.66
#